data_42ceb71464aa6b10655f6b97fb8da4cd
#
_entry.id   42ceb71464aa6b10655f6b97fb8da4cd
#
_cell.length_a   1.000
_cell.length_b   1.000
_cell.length_c   1.000
_cell.angle_alpha   90.00
_cell.angle_beta   90.00
_cell.angle_gamma   90.00
#
_symmetry.space_group_name_H-M   'P 1'
#
loop_
_entity.id
_entity.type
_entity.pdbx_description
1 polymer ?
#
loop_
_entity_poly.entity_id
_entity_poly.type
_entity_poly.pdbx_seq_one_letter_code
_entity_poly.pdbx_strand_id
1 'polypeptide(L)'
;VHIICDMSAMLTLPQNMGDSIEHEVTVNQAAAEPEPEPTATELPYLSGIYFGNQYGATEADYNYSVVLATIENCVDIISGEQYVYPDNTYLYLDLYADSPSANYNVEFTIPEGEYHLDLECSSTAGTLGGEYTMLYIADEAEGVEIHFVDGVVKVSAEGIEARFTDEAGNSYEYTCPTATVDNSKNFVGVGMHGEFSTLEGDLDIPFDDGALYAEGYGDYYVVGKDLWTLYVDDYATGHGFVFEVLTPLSDELPTGEFTISSDLNLERMALPGYIDGYGDTMWSWYYYYDESGEIAGQAPIVEGSFEIVDNDNETFTASFDLVDDCGNSITGECVAYFEYYDFDVMSTRATITPRAAKPARK
;
A
#
# COMPACT_ATOMS: atom_id res chain seq x y z
N VAL A 1 29.81 -22.17 26.48
CA VAL A 1 31.07 -22.54 25.78
C VAL A 1 31.42 -23.95 26.22
N HIS A 2 31.18 -24.94 25.34
CA HIS A 2 31.66 -26.32 25.57
C HIS A 2 33.07 -26.44 25.02
N ILE A 3 34.05 -26.58 25.91
CA ILE A 3 35.43 -26.90 25.55
C ILE A 3 35.51 -28.42 25.43
N ILE A 4 35.59 -28.95 24.23
CA ILE A 4 35.94 -30.34 23.97
C ILE A 4 37.47 -30.40 23.90
N CYS A 5 38.12 -30.85 24.98
CA CYS A 5 39.53 -31.20 24.91
C CYS A 5 39.66 -32.65 24.47
N ASP A 6 40.16 -32.87 23.28
CA ASP A 6 40.57 -34.20 22.81
C ASP A 6 41.89 -34.58 23.54
N MET A 7 41.78 -35.43 24.53
CA MET A 7 42.92 -35.97 25.29
C MET A 7 43.38 -37.30 24.74
N SER A 8 43.88 -37.37 23.52
CA SER A 8 44.53 -38.53 22.97
C SER A 8 46.07 -38.41 22.88
N ALA A 9 46.72 -37.74 23.82
CA ALA A 9 48.16 -37.81 23.99
C ALA A 9 48.49 -38.67 25.22
N MET A 10 48.79 -39.94 24.99
CA MET A 10 49.36 -40.85 26.01
C MET A 10 50.74 -40.36 26.38
N LEU A 11 50.90 -39.61 27.46
CA LEU A 11 52.16 -39.31 28.07
C LEU A 11 52.61 -40.54 28.90
N THR A 12 53.58 -41.29 28.38
CA THR A 12 54.34 -42.31 29.15
C THR A 12 55.34 -41.57 30.06
N LEU A 13 55.01 -41.46 31.32
CA LEU A 13 55.94 -40.94 32.30
C LEU A 13 56.93 -42.03 32.75
N PRO A 14 58.23 -41.75 32.78
CA PRO A 14 59.20 -42.65 33.35
C PRO A 14 59.05 -42.68 34.88
N GLN A 15 58.93 -43.92 35.44
CA GLN A 15 58.96 -44.13 36.90
C GLN A 15 60.35 -43.78 37.41
N ASN A 16 60.47 -42.79 38.27
CA ASN A 16 61.44 -42.38 39.22
C ASN A 16 61.96 -40.97 39.00
N MET A 17 61.41 -40.07 39.76
CA MET A 17 62.15 -39.08 40.58
C MET A 17 61.17 -38.12 41.19
N GLY A 18 61.19 -37.99 42.50
CA GLY A 18 60.41 -37.02 43.24
C GLY A 18 61.02 -35.64 43.16
N ASP A 19 60.61 -34.87 42.19
CA ASP A 19 60.71 -33.42 42.18
C ASP A 19 59.49 -32.89 41.46
N SER A 20 58.71 -32.08 42.16
CA SER A 20 57.55 -31.38 41.61
C SER A 20 58.09 -30.33 40.62
N ILE A 21 57.92 -30.57 39.33
CA ILE A 21 58.14 -29.57 38.30
C ILE A 21 56.84 -28.81 38.14
N GLU A 22 56.76 -27.59 38.67
CA GLU A 22 55.69 -26.66 38.31
C GLU A 22 55.94 -26.16 36.86
N HIS A 23 55.17 -26.65 35.94
CA HIS A 23 55.11 -26.10 34.62
C HIS A 23 54.01 -25.03 34.56
N GLU A 24 54.41 -23.78 34.48
CA GLU A 24 53.52 -22.68 34.10
C GLU A 24 53.11 -22.89 32.64
N VAL A 25 51.89 -23.39 32.39
CA VAL A 25 51.33 -23.45 31.05
C VAL A 25 50.75 -22.08 30.74
N THR A 26 51.52 -21.25 30.05
CA THR A 26 50.98 -20.00 29.47
C THR A 26 50.12 -20.35 28.29
N VAL A 27 48.80 -20.45 28.49
CA VAL A 27 47.86 -20.54 27.37
C VAL A 27 47.80 -19.16 26.72
N ASN A 28 48.54 -18.98 25.63
CA ASN A 28 48.29 -17.85 24.74
C ASN A 28 46.96 -18.12 24.01
N GLN A 29 45.88 -17.71 24.64
CA GLN A 29 44.61 -17.59 23.97
C GLN A 29 44.76 -16.38 23.04
N ALA A 30 45.07 -16.62 21.73
CA ALA A 30 44.87 -15.59 20.73
C ALA A 30 43.42 -15.15 20.89
N ALA A 31 43.22 -13.88 21.19
CA ALA A 31 41.87 -13.35 21.16
C ALA A 31 41.28 -13.72 19.78
N ALA A 32 40.20 -14.49 19.79
CA ALA A 32 39.45 -14.70 18.57
C ALA A 32 39.18 -13.31 18.01
N GLU A 33 39.55 -13.09 16.76
CA GLU A 33 39.09 -11.89 16.06
C GLU A 33 37.56 -11.85 16.27
N PRO A 34 37.01 -10.71 16.69
CA PRO A 34 35.56 -10.61 16.80
C PRO A 34 35.00 -11.03 15.45
N GLU A 35 34.09 -12.01 15.47
CA GLU A 35 33.30 -12.31 14.28
C GLU A 35 32.74 -11.00 13.77
N PRO A 36 32.85 -10.70 12.45
CA PRO A 36 32.30 -9.48 11.91
C PRO A 36 30.82 -9.41 12.34
N GLU A 37 30.44 -8.31 12.95
CA GLU A 37 29.03 -8.09 13.31
C GLU A 37 28.21 -8.28 12.02
N PRO A 38 27.09 -9.02 12.10
CA PRO A 38 26.26 -9.22 10.93
C PRO A 38 25.90 -7.85 10.37
N THR A 39 26.22 -7.63 9.10
CA THR A 39 25.86 -6.38 8.43
C THR A 39 24.35 -6.42 8.19
N ALA A 40 23.63 -5.45 8.74
CA ALA A 40 22.19 -5.37 8.53
C ALA A 40 21.84 -5.32 7.03
N THR A 41 20.81 -6.03 6.64
CA THR A 41 20.31 -6.03 5.26
C THR A 41 19.44 -4.80 5.03
N GLU A 42 19.74 -4.02 4.02
CA GLU A 42 18.93 -2.87 3.65
C GLU A 42 17.69 -3.32 2.86
N LEU A 43 16.52 -2.87 3.30
CA LEU A 43 15.25 -2.91 2.60
C LEU A 43 14.87 -1.46 2.25
N PRO A 44 15.22 -0.98 1.04
CA PRO A 44 15.25 0.46 0.74
C PRO A 44 13.88 1.11 0.58
N TYR A 45 12.83 0.32 0.40
CA TYR A 45 11.50 0.83 0.12
C TYR A 45 10.57 0.63 1.32
N LEU A 46 9.82 1.68 1.64
CA LEU A 46 8.82 1.71 2.72
C LEU A 46 7.45 2.00 2.12
N SER A 47 6.50 1.10 2.31
CA SER A 47 5.10 1.25 1.95
C SER A 47 4.22 0.99 3.16
N GLY A 48 2.97 1.44 3.18
CA GLY A 48 2.09 1.10 4.28
C GLY A 48 0.84 1.94 4.38
N ILE A 49 0.08 1.69 5.44
CA ILE A 49 -1.18 2.36 5.75
C ILE A 49 -1.15 2.82 7.20
N TYR A 50 -1.58 4.05 7.42
CA TYR A 50 -1.89 4.59 8.72
C TYR A 50 -3.38 4.38 9.02
N PHE A 51 -3.70 3.57 10.02
CA PHE A 51 -5.07 3.24 10.41
C PHE A 51 -5.62 4.13 11.53
N GLY A 52 -4.88 5.15 11.94
CA GLY A 52 -5.28 5.95 13.09
C GLY A 52 -5.38 5.09 14.36
N ASN A 53 -6.36 5.37 15.20
CA ASN A 53 -6.60 4.62 16.44
C ASN A 53 -7.57 3.43 16.28
N GLN A 54 -7.90 3.05 15.05
CA GLN A 54 -8.92 2.00 14.78
C GLN A 54 -8.58 0.66 15.41
N TYR A 55 -7.29 0.29 15.47
CA TYR A 55 -6.80 -0.98 16.02
C TYR A 55 -6.05 -0.81 17.33
N GLY A 56 -5.96 0.42 17.85
CA GLY A 56 -5.32 0.72 19.12
C GLY A 56 -6.10 0.16 20.32
N ALA A 57 -5.41 -0.16 21.40
CA ALA A 57 -6.04 -0.57 22.65
C ALA A 57 -6.88 0.56 23.27
N THR A 58 -6.47 1.81 23.03
CA THR A 58 -7.16 3.03 23.47
C THR A 58 -7.19 4.06 22.33
N GLU A 59 -7.93 5.16 22.53
CA GLU A 59 -7.96 6.29 21.59
C GLU A 59 -6.60 7.00 21.42
N ALA A 60 -5.63 6.72 22.27
CA ALA A 60 -4.27 7.28 22.23
C ALA A 60 -3.25 6.32 21.61
N ASP A 61 -3.65 5.15 21.16
CA ASP A 61 -2.77 4.17 20.53
C ASP A 61 -3.05 4.16 19.02
N TYR A 62 -2.07 4.58 18.21
CA TYR A 62 -2.21 4.76 16.77
C TYR A 62 -1.45 3.68 16.01
N ASN A 63 -2.11 3.03 15.06
CA ASN A 63 -1.58 1.92 14.29
C ASN A 63 -0.97 2.38 12.96
N TYR A 64 0.26 1.91 12.72
CA TYR A 64 1.04 2.07 11.51
C TYR A 64 1.38 0.69 10.97
N SER A 65 0.67 0.23 9.95
CA SER A 65 0.94 -1.05 9.28
C SER A 65 1.81 -0.79 8.07
N VAL A 66 3.10 -1.14 8.15
CA VAL A 66 4.08 -0.82 7.12
C VAL A 66 4.86 -2.05 6.66
N VAL A 67 5.44 -1.94 5.48
CA VAL A 67 6.26 -2.97 4.86
C VAL A 67 7.58 -2.36 4.41
N LEU A 68 8.69 -2.89 4.93
CA LEU A 68 10.01 -2.63 4.37
C LEU A 68 10.28 -3.69 3.31
N ALA A 69 10.67 -3.31 2.10
CA ALA A 69 10.82 -4.25 1.00
C ALA A 69 12.03 -3.95 0.10
N THR A 70 12.39 -4.96 -0.70
CA THR A 70 13.39 -4.80 -1.79
C THR A 70 12.77 -4.21 -3.06
N ILE A 71 11.45 -4.04 -3.09
CA ILE A 71 10.69 -3.47 -4.21
C ILE A 71 9.76 -2.36 -3.71
N GLU A 72 9.56 -1.32 -4.50
CA GLU A 72 8.65 -0.22 -4.18
C GLU A 72 7.18 -0.57 -4.46
N ASN A 73 6.26 0.19 -3.85
CA ASN A 73 4.82 0.14 -4.13
C ASN A 73 4.18 -1.23 -3.91
N CYS A 74 4.48 -1.87 -2.78
CA CYS A 74 3.98 -3.19 -2.46
C CYS A 74 2.70 -3.21 -1.59
N VAL A 75 2.05 -2.07 -1.36
CA VAL A 75 0.79 -1.97 -0.62
C VAL A 75 -0.17 -1.10 -1.42
N ASP A 76 -1.38 -1.61 -1.65
CA ASP A 76 -2.49 -0.78 -2.14
C ASP A 76 -3.19 -0.09 -0.97
N ILE A 77 -3.18 1.23 -0.95
CA ILE A 77 -3.77 2.00 0.13
C ILE A 77 -5.30 2.01 0.11
N ILE A 78 -5.94 1.56 -0.98
CA ILE A 78 -7.39 1.49 -1.13
C ILE A 78 -7.94 0.24 -0.47
N SER A 79 -7.44 -0.92 -0.89
CA SER A 79 -7.87 -2.21 -0.37
C SER A 79 -7.12 -2.64 0.89
N GLY A 80 -5.94 -2.06 1.14
CA GLY A 80 -5.00 -2.53 2.14
C GLY A 80 -4.31 -3.83 1.76
N GLU A 81 -4.49 -4.30 0.53
CA GLU A 81 -3.84 -5.51 0.04
C GLU A 81 -2.34 -5.29 -0.20
N GLN A 82 -1.59 -6.34 -0.01
CA GLN A 82 -0.15 -6.34 -0.19
C GLN A 82 0.21 -7.11 -1.45
N TYR A 83 0.99 -6.46 -2.33
CA TYR A 83 1.52 -7.11 -3.51
C TYR A 83 2.79 -7.88 -3.17
N VAL A 84 2.83 -9.14 -3.56
CA VAL A 84 4.00 -9.99 -3.40
C VAL A 84 4.52 -10.36 -4.80
N TYR A 85 5.68 -9.82 -5.14
CA TYR A 85 6.38 -10.15 -6.39
C TYR A 85 7.49 -11.17 -6.11
N PRO A 86 7.71 -12.15 -6.99
CA PRO A 86 8.80 -13.12 -6.86
C PRO A 86 10.17 -12.45 -6.68
N ASP A 87 11.11 -13.17 -6.05
CA ASP A 87 12.49 -12.76 -5.81
C ASP A 87 12.65 -11.47 -4.96
N ASN A 88 11.66 -11.19 -4.11
CA ASN A 88 11.70 -10.04 -3.20
C ASN A 88 11.55 -10.44 -1.74
N THR A 89 12.02 -9.55 -0.86
CA THR A 89 11.94 -9.68 0.60
C THR A 89 11.05 -8.60 1.17
N TYR A 90 10.17 -8.99 2.10
CA TYR A 90 9.16 -8.13 2.72
C TYR A 90 9.22 -8.30 4.23
N LEU A 91 9.54 -7.24 4.96
CA LEU A 91 9.43 -7.19 6.42
C LEU A 91 8.17 -6.41 6.80
N TYR A 92 7.15 -7.12 7.23
CA TYR A 92 5.88 -6.56 7.71
C TYR A 92 6.01 -6.13 9.15
N LEU A 93 5.59 -4.90 9.45
CA LEU A 93 5.62 -4.31 10.78
C LEU A 93 4.24 -3.75 11.12
N ASP A 94 3.68 -4.17 12.24
CA ASP A 94 2.41 -3.67 12.79
C ASP A 94 2.68 -2.83 14.04
N LEU A 95 3.07 -1.55 13.84
CA LEU A 95 3.51 -0.66 14.92
C LEU A 95 2.34 0.06 15.58
N TYR A 96 2.46 0.28 16.89
CA TYR A 96 1.55 1.10 17.66
C TYR A 96 2.32 2.23 18.35
N ALA A 97 1.93 3.49 18.08
CA ALA A 97 2.56 4.69 18.62
C ALA A 97 1.58 5.52 19.45
N ASP A 98 2.11 6.39 20.31
CA ASP A 98 1.33 7.32 21.14
C ASP A 98 0.98 8.64 20.42
N SER A 99 1.41 8.78 19.17
CA SER A 99 1.25 10.00 18.38
C SER A 99 0.60 9.69 17.02
N PRO A 100 -0.40 10.48 16.60
CA PRO A 100 -1.01 10.35 15.28
C PRO A 100 -0.09 10.88 14.20
N SER A 101 -0.24 10.39 12.97
CA SER A 101 0.28 11.08 11.81
C SER A 101 -0.49 12.39 11.57
N ALA A 102 0.20 13.42 11.11
CA ALA A 102 -0.41 14.69 10.79
C ALA A 102 -1.17 14.69 9.46
N ASN A 103 -0.80 13.78 8.56
CA ASN A 103 -1.35 13.66 7.22
C ASN A 103 -2.14 12.36 7.06
N TYR A 104 -3.01 12.36 6.06
CA TYR A 104 -3.75 11.19 5.60
C TYR A 104 -2.81 10.13 4.99
N ASN A 105 -3.36 9.06 4.44
CA ASN A 105 -2.61 8.00 3.77
C ASN A 105 -1.83 8.44 2.52
N VAL A 106 -1.90 9.70 2.11
CA VAL A 106 -1.05 10.25 1.03
C VAL A 106 0.42 10.25 1.44
N GLU A 107 0.71 10.76 2.64
CA GLU A 107 2.05 10.75 3.23
C GLU A 107 1.92 10.70 4.75
N PHE A 108 2.70 9.84 5.39
CA PHE A 108 2.79 9.79 6.83
C PHE A 108 4.17 9.39 7.31
N THR A 109 4.54 9.83 8.50
CA THR A 109 5.82 9.49 9.14
C THR A 109 5.55 8.67 10.39
N ILE A 110 6.24 7.54 10.53
CA ILE A 110 6.20 6.73 11.74
C ILE A 110 6.89 7.51 12.86
N PRO A 111 6.26 7.69 14.02
CA PRO A 111 6.87 8.41 15.15
C PRO A 111 8.20 7.81 15.59
N GLU A 112 9.17 8.68 15.94
CA GLU A 112 10.45 8.23 16.48
C GLU A 112 10.26 7.50 17.80
N GLY A 113 10.97 6.38 17.99
CA GLY A 113 10.88 5.59 19.20
C GLY A 113 11.42 4.18 19.05
N GLU A 114 11.28 3.41 20.11
CA GLU A 114 11.55 1.97 20.12
C GLU A 114 10.23 1.21 20.27
N TYR A 115 10.02 0.23 19.41
CA TYR A 115 8.82 -0.61 19.36
C TYR A 115 9.23 -2.06 19.59
N HIS A 116 8.67 -2.68 20.63
CA HIS A 116 9.02 -4.03 21.03
C HIS A 116 7.98 -5.03 20.55
N LEU A 117 8.44 -6.20 20.08
CA LEU A 117 7.54 -7.28 19.66
C LEU A 117 6.68 -7.74 20.83
N ASP A 118 5.37 -7.69 20.64
CA ASP A 118 4.36 -8.12 21.59
C ASP A 118 3.55 -9.29 21.03
N LEU A 119 3.86 -10.49 21.50
CA LEU A 119 3.18 -11.72 21.06
C LEU A 119 1.74 -11.83 21.58
N GLU A 120 1.37 -11.04 22.60
CA GLU A 120 -0.01 -10.97 23.10
C GLU A 120 -0.87 -9.99 22.29
N CYS A 121 -0.25 -9.24 21.37
CA CYS A 121 -0.91 -8.26 20.51
C CYS A 121 -1.80 -7.27 21.29
N SER A 122 -1.20 -6.65 22.34
CA SER A 122 -1.91 -5.69 23.21
C SER A 122 -2.34 -4.42 22.47
N SER A 123 -1.76 -4.14 21.31
CA SER A 123 -2.05 -2.95 20.47
C SER A 123 -1.84 -1.62 21.22
N THR A 124 -0.85 -1.57 22.12
CA THR A 124 -0.49 -0.38 22.90
C THR A 124 0.72 0.33 22.34
N ALA A 125 0.83 1.64 22.57
CA ALA A 125 1.98 2.44 22.10
C ALA A 125 3.33 1.84 22.56
N GLY A 126 4.31 1.85 21.65
CA GLY A 126 5.64 1.24 21.85
C GLY A 126 5.69 -0.24 21.55
N THR A 127 4.63 -0.85 21.00
CA THR A 127 4.61 -2.28 20.65
C THR A 127 4.53 -2.53 19.14
N LEU A 128 4.92 -3.77 18.75
CA LEU A 128 4.70 -4.39 17.45
C LEU A 128 3.74 -5.55 17.63
N GLY A 129 2.63 -5.59 16.92
CA GLY A 129 1.69 -6.70 16.93
C GLY A 129 2.31 -7.97 16.35
N GLY A 130 2.56 -8.99 17.21
CA GLY A 130 3.32 -10.19 16.85
C GLY A 130 2.66 -11.03 15.76
N GLU A 131 1.33 -11.03 15.68
CA GLU A 131 0.58 -11.75 14.63
C GLU A 131 0.84 -11.20 13.22
N TYR A 132 1.05 -9.87 13.10
CA TYR A 132 1.19 -9.18 11.82
C TYR A 132 2.63 -8.71 11.53
N THR A 133 3.57 -8.94 12.47
CA THR A 133 4.99 -8.63 12.30
C THR A 133 5.73 -9.90 11.90
N MET A 134 6.21 -9.95 10.66
CA MET A 134 6.89 -11.12 10.11
C MET A 134 7.76 -10.77 8.92
N LEU A 135 8.68 -11.66 8.58
CA LEU A 135 9.46 -11.63 7.35
C LEU A 135 8.87 -12.59 6.32
N TYR A 136 8.68 -12.11 5.10
CA TYR A 136 8.30 -12.94 3.97
C TYR A 136 9.37 -12.83 2.87
N ILE A 137 9.90 -13.97 2.44
CA ILE A 137 10.84 -14.07 1.33
C ILE A 137 10.11 -14.77 0.19
N ALA A 138 9.78 -14.00 -0.84
CA ALA A 138 9.12 -14.53 -2.03
C ALA A 138 10.15 -15.15 -2.96
N ASP A 139 9.91 -16.38 -3.39
CA ASP A 139 10.65 -16.99 -4.47
C ASP A 139 9.67 -17.40 -5.59
N GLU A 140 10.19 -17.90 -6.74
CA GLU A 140 9.35 -18.23 -7.90
C GLU A 140 8.32 -19.35 -7.64
N ALA A 141 8.54 -20.20 -6.63
CA ALA A 141 7.74 -21.39 -6.40
C ALA A 141 6.80 -21.29 -5.19
N GLU A 142 7.37 -20.99 -4.04
CA GLU A 142 6.64 -20.88 -2.77
C GLU A 142 7.41 -19.92 -1.85
N GLY A 143 6.75 -18.85 -1.34
CA GLY A 143 7.38 -17.96 -0.39
C GLY A 143 7.61 -18.61 0.97
N VAL A 144 8.57 -18.05 1.72
CA VAL A 144 8.89 -18.48 3.10
C VAL A 144 8.45 -17.41 4.07
N GLU A 145 7.53 -17.76 4.98
CA GLU A 145 7.16 -16.92 6.12
C GLU A 145 8.05 -17.24 7.31
N ILE A 146 8.58 -16.21 7.97
CA ILE A 146 9.37 -16.31 9.18
C ILE A 146 8.70 -15.47 10.25
N HIS A 147 8.21 -16.12 11.30
CA HIS A 147 7.63 -15.48 12.47
C HIS A 147 8.67 -15.29 13.55
N PHE A 148 8.57 -14.21 14.29
CA PHE A 148 9.51 -13.82 15.32
C PHE A 148 8.98 -14.13 16.73
N VAL A 149 9.87 -14.43 17.66
CA VAL A 149 9.57 -14.63 19.08
C VAL A 149 10.11 -13.52 19.95
N ASP A 150 11.02 -12.71 19.43
CA ASP A 150 11.57 -11.53 20.10
C ASP A 150 12.03 -10.52 19.04
N GLY A 151 11.98 -9.24 19.37
CA GLY A 151 12.45 -8.22 18.45
C GLY A 151 12.18 -6.80 18.88
N VAL A 152 12.89 -5.89 18.25
CA VAL A 152 12.76 -4.45 18.43
C VAL A 152 12.97 -3.72 17.10
N VAL A 153 12.14 -2.72 16.90
CA VAL A 153 12.26 -1.75 15.81
C VAL A 153 12.56 -0.40 16.42
N LYS A 154 13.63 0.25 15.95
CA LYS A 154 13.98 1.61 16.31
C LYS A 154 13.71 2.51 15.10
N VAL A 155 12.90 3.54 15.31
CA VAL A 155 12.59 4.58 14.35
C VAL A 155 13.29 5.86 14.75
N SER A 156 13.99 6.50 13.83
CA SER A 156 14.69 7.75 14.03
C SER A 156 14.62 8.63 12.78
N ALA A 157 15.17 9.84 12.86
CA ALA A 157 15.29 10.74 11.69
C ALA A 157 16.16 10.15 10.55
N GLU A 158 17.02 9.16 10.86
CA GLU A 158 17.87 8.48 9.87
C GLU A 158 17.17 7.27 9.21
N GLY A 159 15.98 6.90 9.67
CA GLY A 159 15.19 5.79 9.16
C GLY A 159 14.85 4.75 10.20
N ILE A 160 14.75 3.49 9.77
CA ILE A 160 14.30 2.36 10.58
C ILE A 160 15.43 1.34 10.72
N GLU A 161 15.68 0.91 11.96
CA GLU A 161 16.52 -0.26 12.29
C GLU A 161 15.63 -1.33 12.93
N ALA A 162 15.63 -2.55 12.40
CA ALA A 162 14.84 -3.66 12.89
C ALA A 162 15.74 -4.84 13.24
N ARG A 163 15.51 -5.45 14.41
CA ARG A 163 16.23 -6.64 14.89
C ARG A 163 15.23 -7.63 15.45
N PHE A 164 15.28 -8.85 14.94
CA PHE A 164 14.36 -9.91 15.34
C PHE A 164 15.08 -11.24 15.56
N THR A 165 14.44 -12.11 16.33
CA THR A 165 14.87 -13.50 16.55
C THR A 165 13.69 -14.43 16.31
N ASP A 166 13.89 -15.53 15.55
CA ASP A 166 12.90 -16.57 15.33
C ASP A 166 12.92 -17.67 16.41
N GLU A 167 11.99 -18.63 16.35
CA GLU A 167 11.91 -19.75 17.29
C GLU A 167 13.17 -20.64 17.29
N ALA A 168 13.90 -20.69 16.19
CA ALA A 168 15.13 -21.46 16.07
C ALA A 168 16.36 -20.73 16.64
N GLY A 169 16.20 -19.45 17.03
CA GLY A 169 17.26 -18.59 17.57
C GLY A 169 18.09 -17.92 16.47
N ASN A 170 17.64 -17.91 15.24
CA ASN A 170 18.28 -17.14 14.18
C ASN A 170 18.00 -15.65 14.36
N SER A 171 19.00 -14.81 14.11
CA SER A 171 18.90 -13.36 14.20
C SER A 171 18.76 -12.74 12.82
N TYR A 172 17.90 -11.73 12.74
CA TYR A 172 17.60 -10.97 11.53
C TYR A 172 17.77 -9.49 11.80
N GLU A 173 18.56 -8.80 10.97
CA GLU A 173 18.80 -7.35 11.09
C GLU A 173 18.53 -6.68 9.75
N TYR A 174 17.65 -5.67 9.79
CA TYR A 174 17.24 -4.92 8.61
C TYR A 174 17.30 -3.42 8.86
N THR A 175 17.52 -2.66 7.80
CA THR A 175 17.47 -1.20 7.82
C THR A 175 16.62 -0.67 6.67
N CYS A 176 15.97 0.47 6.89
CA CYS A 176 15.33 1.27 5.84
C CYS A 176 15.77 2.73 5.99
N PRO A 177 16.19 3.42 4.91
CA PRO A 177 16.75 4.76 5.00
C PRO A 177 15.72 5.86 5.26
N THR A 178 14.46 5.50 5.43
CA THR A 178 13.36 6.43 5.71
C THR A 178 12.40 5.86 6.73
N ALA A 179 11.73 6.74 7.48
CA ALA A 179 10.58 6.44 8.33
C ALA A 179 9.30 7.09 7.80
N THR A 180 9.37 7.74 6.62
CA THR A 180 8.23 8.37 5.96
C THR A 180 7.76 7.50 4.80
N VAL A 181 6.49 7.13 4.85
CA VAL A 181 5.78 6.49 3.75
C VAL A 181 5.25 7.57 2.83
N ASP A 182 5.51 7.46 1.53
CA ASP A 182 4.94 8.31 0.49
C ASP A 182 4.09 7.44 -0.45
N ASN A 183 2.79 7.54 -0.28
CA ASN A 183 1.79 6.84 -1.09
C ASN A 183 1.24 7.72 -2.23
N SER A 184 1.78 8.91 -2.44
CA SER A 184 1.23 9.88 -3.41
C SER A 184 1.15 9.33 -4.84
N LYS A 185 1.92 8.29 -5.15
CA LYS A 185 1.94 7.60 -6.45
C LYS A 185 1.53 6.13 -6.40
N ASN A 186 1.07 5.67 -5.24
CA ASN A 186 0.73 4.25 -5.00
C ASN A 186 -0.77 3.99 -5.06
N PHE A 187 -1.52 4.92 -5.62
CA PHE A 187 -2.96 4.78 -5.81
C PHE A 187 -3.21 4.00 -7.11
N VAL A 188 -2.80 2.74 -7.10
CA VAL A 188 -2.94 1.82 -8.23
C VAL A 188 -3.86 0.72 -7.79
N GLY A 189 -4.96 0.51 -8.51
CA GLY A 189 -5.90 -0.54 -8.19
C GLY A 189 -5.28 -1.93 -8.18
N VAL A 190 -5.70 -2.75 -7.22
CA VAL A 190 -5.28 -4.16 -7.13
C VAL A 190 -6.06 -4.97 -8.14
N GLY A 191 -5.41 -5.41 -9.22
CA GLY A 191 -6.11 -6.20 -10.20
C GLY A 191 -5.30 -6.46 -11.46
N MET A 192 -6.04 -6.80 -12.51
CA MET A 192 -5.47 -7.04 -13.82
C MET A 192 -5.40 -5.73 -14.59
N HIS A 193 -4.20 -5.40 -15.06
CA HIS A 193 -3.94 -4.33 -16.01
C HIS A 193 -3.52 -4.96 -17.33
N GLY A 194 -4.08 -4.49 -18.44
CA GLY A 194 -3.74 -5.09 -19.74
C GLY A 194 -4.70 -4.63 -20.83
N GLU A 195 -4.76 -5.38 -21.91
CA GLU A 195 -5.56 -5.07 -23.09
C GLU A 195 -6.98 -5.62 -22.93
N PHE A 196 -7.86 -4.87 -22.26
CA PHE A 196 -9.28 -5.21 -22.03
C PHE A 196 -10.25 -4.44 -22.92
N SER A 197 -9.76 -3.41 -23.60
CA SER A 197 -10.58 -2.66 -24.56
C SER A 197 -11.09 -3.55 -25.68
N THR A 198 -12.38 -3.36 -26.01
CA THR A 198 -13.02 -3.99 -27.16
C THR A 198 -13.08 -3.05 -28.36
N LEU A 199 -12.51 -1.85 -28.26
CA LEU A 199 -12.46 -0.90 -29.36
C LEU A 199 -11.47 -1.37 -30.44
N GLU A 200 -11.89 -1.27 -31.69
CA GLU A 200 -11.05 -1.62 -32.86
C GLU A 200 -10.19 -0.44 -33.38
N GLY A 201 -10.31 0.75 -32.75
CA GLY A 201 -9.60 1.98 -33.16
C GLY A 201 -10.14 3.21 -32.44
N ASP A 202 -9.68 4.37 -32.85
CA ASP A 202 -10.10 5.66 -32.29
C ASP A 202 -11.61 5.87 -32.43
N LEU A 203 -12.20 6.49 -31.40
CA LEU A 203 -13.63 6.74 -31.29
C LEU A 203 -13.90 8.22 -31.03
N ASP A 204 -14.74 8.82 -31.87
CA ASP A 204 -15.32 10.15 -31.65
C ASP A 204 -16.82 9.99 -31.37
N ILE A 205 -17.26 10.32 -30.17
CA ILE A 205 -18.63 10.05 -29.73
C ILE A 205 -19.54 11.22 -30.08
N PRO A 206 -20.53 11.02 -30.97
CA PRO A 206 -21.48 12.06 -31.33
C PRO A 206 -22.63 12.10 -30.31
N PHE A 207 -22.40 12.69 -29.14
CA PHE A 207 -23.47 12.82 -28.13
C PHE A 207 -24.68 13.58 -28.70
N ASP A 208 -25.89 13.02 -28.57
CA ASP A 208 -27.16 13.58 -29.06
C ASP A 208 -28.19 13.79 -27.94
N ASP A 209 -28.31 12.86 -26.97
CA ASP A 209 -29.21 12.93 -25.81
C ASP A 209 -28.44 12.62 -24.53
N GLY A 210 -27.53 13.52 -24.19
CA GLY A 210 -26.59 13.34 -23.08
C GLY A 210 -27.21 13.57 -21.70
N ALA A 211 -26.75 12.83 -20.72
CA ALA A 211 -27.03 12.98 -19.30
C ALA A 211 -25.74 12.99 -18.49
N LEU A 212 -25.69 13.86 -17.48
CA LEU A 212 -24.63 13.90 -16.47
C LEU A 212 -25.21 13.59 -15.11
N TYR A 213 -24.57 12.69 -14.37
CA TYR A 213 -24.97 12.31 -13.04
C TYR A 213 -23.77 12.08 -12.15
N ALA A 214 -23.84 12.44 -10.86
CA ALA A 214 -22.76 12.24 -9.90
C ALA A 214 -23.25 11.71 -8.56
N GLU A 215 -22.43 10.86 -7.93
CA GLU A 215 -22.61 10.37 -6.57
C GLU A 215 -21.38 10.72 -5.74
N GLY A 216 -21.55 11.52 -4.67
CA GLY A 216 -20.51 11.95 -3.76
C GLY A 216 -20.42 11.06 -2.52
N TYR A 217 -19.20 10.68 -2.12
CA TYR A 217 -18.94 9.78 -0.99
C TYR A 217 -18.03 10.37 0.08
N GLY A 218 -17.70 11.68 -0.02
CA GLY A 218 -16.75 12.33 0.88
C GLY A 218 -15.34 11.75 0.78
N ASP A 219 -14.53 11.92 1.82
CA ASP A 219 -13.16 11.37 1.86
C ASP A 219 -13.16 9.84 2.09
N TYR A 220 -13.73 9.11 1.14
CA TYR A 220 -13.93 7.66 1.24
C TYR A 220 -12.63 6.88 1.42
N TYR A 221 -11.55 7.31 0.73
CA TYR A 221 -10.23 6.65 0.78
C TYR A 221 -9.33 7.19 1.88
N VAL A 222 -9.78 8.17 2.66
CA VAL A 222 -8.98 8.83 3.72
C VAL A 222 -7.67 9.40 3.16
N VAL A 223 -7.75 10.03 2.01
CA VAL A 223 -6.61 10.68 1.32
C VAL A 223 -6.72 12.22 1.29
N GLY A 224 -7.70 12.79 2.02
CA GLY A 224 -7.92 14.22 2.05
C GLY A 224 -8.57 14.78 0.78
N LYS A 225 -9.32 13.95 0.05
CA LYS A 225 -10.05 14.29 -1.16
C LYS A 225 -11.45 13.70 -1.13
N ASP A 226 -12.42 14.40 -1.69
CA ASP A 226 -13.77 13.87 -1.91
C ASP A 226 -13.77 12.92 -3.10
N LEU A 227 -14.34 11.72 -2.92
CA LEU A 227 -14.62 10.76 -3.98
C LEU A 227 -15.99 11.05 -4.58
N TRP A 228 -16.03 11.12 -5.92
CA TRP A 228 -17.25 11.13 -6.70
C TRP A 228 -17.22 10.05 -7.76
N THR A 229 -18.36 9.38 -7.98
CA THR A 229 -18.57 8.59 -9.18
C THR A 229 -19.38 9.43 -10.16
N LEU A 230 -18.80 9.70 -11.33
CA LEU A 230 -19.44 10.45 -12.41
C LEU A 230 -19.91 9.50 -13.50
N TYR A 231 -21.14 9.69 -13.95
CA TYR A 231 -21.73 9.01 -15.08
C TYR A 231 -22.02 10.01 -16.18
N VAL A 232 -21.61 9.68 -17.39
CA VAL A 232 -21.92 10.43 -18.60
C VAL A 232 -22.54 9.47 -19.59
N ASP A 233 -23.80 9.58 -19.84
CA ASP A 233 -24.55 8.68 -20.71
C ASP A 233 -25.13 9.42 -21.91
N ASP A 234 -25.24 8.74 -23.05
CA ASP A 234 -26.03 9.16 -24.20
C ASP A 234 -27.07 8.10 -24.49
N TYR A 235 -28.30 8.40 -24.16
CA TYR A 235 -29.43 7.47 -24.33
C TYR A 235 -29.83 7.27 -25.79
N ALA A 236 -29.44 8.17 -26.72
CA ALA A 236 -29.73 8.04 -28.13
C ALA A 236 -28.75 7.13 -28.86
N THR A 237 -27.47 7.16 -28.49
CA THR A 237 -26.40 6.43 -29.16
C THR A 237 -25.92 5.20 -28.37
N GLY A 238 -26.24 5.11 -27.09
CA GLY A 238 -25.83 4.03 -26.19
C GLY A 238 -24.40 4.11 -25.70
N HIS A 239 -23.71 5.23 -25.90
CA HIS A 239 -22.38 5.47 -25.35
C HIS A 239 -22.46 5.98 -23.92
N GLY A 240 -21.53 5.55 -23.06
CA GLY A 240 -21.46 6.01 -21.68
C GLY A 240 -20.07 5.93 -21.07
N PHE A 241 -19.87 6.72 -20.03
CA PHE A 241 -18.68 6.68 -19.20
C PHE A 241 -19.05 6.58 -17.74
N VAL A 242 -18.23 5.86 -16.98
CA VAL A 242 -18.19 5.92 -15.53
C VAL A 242 -16.78 6.38 -15.16
N PHE A 243 -16.68 7.41 -14.32
CA PHE A 243 -15.40 7.88 -13.77
C PHE A 243 -15.47 7.90 -12.26
N GLU A 244 -14.48 7.35 -11.58
CA GLU A 244 -14.21 7.68 -10.20
C GLU A 244 -13.20 8.84 -10.13
N VAL A 245 -13.65 9.97 -9.59
CA VAL A 245 -12.85 11.19 -9.51
C VAL A 245 -12.58 11.59 -8.07
N LEU A 246 -11.41 12.16 -7.87
CA LEU A 246 -10.99 12.75 -6.60
C LEU A 246 -10.87 14.27 -6.76
N THR A 247 -11.56 15.00 -5.88
CA THR A 247 -11.56 16.47 -5.83
C THR A 247 -11.04 16.95 -4.47
N PRO A 248 -10.64 18.23 -4.33
CA PRO A 248 -10.42 18.80 -3.00
C PRO A 248 -11.66 18.65 -2.11
N LEU A 249 -11.45 18.45 -0.79
CA LEU A 249 -12.55 18.42 0.18
C LEU A 249 -13.35 19.73 0.10
N SER A 250 -14.55 19.66 -0.42
CA SER A 250 -15.45 20.80 -0.55
C SER A 250 -16.90 20.33 -0.69
N ASP A 251 -17.85 21.25 -0.50
CA ASP A 251 -19.28 21.00 -0.77
C ASP A 251 -19.67 21.34 -2.22
N GLU A 252 -18.67 21.52 -3.10
CA GLU A 252 -18.89 21.92 -4.50
C GLU A 252 -19.02 20.71 -5.42
N LEU A 253 -19.78 20.87 -6.50
CA LEU A 253 -19.90 19.83 -7.54
C LEU A 253 -18.54 19.52 -8.17
N PRO A 254 -18.35 18.27 -8.62
CA PRO A 254 -17.11 17.81 -9.29
C PRO A 254 -17.01 18.39 -10.70
N THR A 255 -16.69 19.70 -10.81
CA THR A 255 -16.49 20.42 -12.07
C THR A 255 -15.02 20.80 -12.24
N GLY A 256 -14.64 21.20 -13.47
CA GLY A 256 -13.29 21.56 -13.87
C GLY A 256 -12.59 20.46 -14.66
N GLU A 257 -11.28 20.59 -14.81
CA GLU A 257 -10.45 19.64 -15.55
C GLU A 257 -9.97 18.50 -14.65
N PHE A 258 -10.11 17.26 -15.13
CA PHE A 258 -9.68 16.03 -14.49
C PHE A 258 -8.65 15.34 -15.37
N THR A 259 -7.50 15.01 -14.80
CA THR A 259 -6.48 14.19 -15.45
C THR A 259 -6.65 12.73 -15.02
N ILE A 260 -6.61 11.81 -15.97
CA ILE A 260 -6.55 10.35 -15.64
C ILE A 260 -5.18 10.07 -15.05
N SER A 261 -5.14 9.74 -13.77
CA SER A 261 -3.88 9.59 -13.03
C SER A 261 -4.04 8.83 -11.72
N SER A 262 -2.95 8.26 -11.23
CA SER A 262 -2.82 7.74 -9.86
C SER A 262 -2.03 8.67 -8.92
N ASP A 263 -1.66 9.89 -9.39
CA ASP A 263 -0.89 10.85 -8.60
C ASP A 263 -1.80 11.68 -7.68
N LEU A 264 -1.87 11.32 -6.41
CA LEU A 264 -2.69 12.00 -5.40
C LEU A 264 -2.28 13.46 -5.13
N ASN A 265 -1.13 13.91 -5.64
CA ASN A 265 -0.74 15.34 -5.55
C ASN A 265 -1.51 16.23 -6.52
N LEU A 266 -2.14 15.68 -7.55
CA LEU A 266 -3.00 16.45 -8.44
C LEU A 266 -4.22 16.98 -7.67
N GLU A 267 -4.61 18.20 -7.94
CA GLU A 267 -5.78 18.82 -7.29
C GLU A 267 -7.07 18.08 -7.63
N ARG A 268 -7.26 17.76 -8.91
CA ARG A 268 -8.38 16.97 -9.44
C ARG A 268 -7.84 15.87 -10.34
N MET A 269 -8.37 14.69 -10.18
CA MET A 269 -7.95 13.53 -10.95
C MET A 269 -9.10 12.55 -11.12
N ALA A 270 -9.02 11.73 -12.17
CA ALA A 270 -9.85 10.54 -12.31
C ALA A 270 -8.96 9.31 -12.27
N LEU A 271 -9.43 8.28 -11.59
CA LEU A 271 -8.66 7.07 -11.35
C LEU A 271 -8.64 6.19 -12.60
N PRO A 272 -7.47 5.66 -13.05
CA PRO A 272 -7.38 4.82 -14.25
C PRO A 272 -8.16 3.51 -14.10
N GLY A 273 -8.90 3.12 -15.13
CA GLY A 273 -9.69 1.89 -15.13
C GLY A 273 -8.84 0.61 -15.07
N TYR A 274 -9.33 -0.40 -14.33
CA TYR A 274 -8.73 -1.73 -14.24
C TYR A 274 -9.80 -2.80 -13.96
N ILE A 275 -9.42 -4.07 -13.98
CA ILE A 275 -10.28 -5.19 -13.57
C ILE A 275 -9.76 -5.75 -12.25
N ASP A 276 -10.60 -5.84 -11.23
CA ASP A 276 -10.22 -6.36 -9.93
C ASP A 276 -9.99 -7.88 -9.91
N GLY A 277 -9.58 -8.42 -8.76
CA GLY A 277 -9.33 -9.86 -8.59
C GLY A 277 -10.57 -10.75 -8.72
N TYR A 278 -11.79 -10.16 -8.75
CA TYR A 278 -13.06 -10.87 -8.94
C TYR A 278 -13.56 -10.80 -10.37
N GLY A 279 -12.94 -9.98 -11.21
CA GLY A 279 -13.31 -9.77 -12.61
C GLY A 279 -14.26 -8.59 -12.82
N ASP A 280 -14.45 -7.74 -11.80
CA ASP A 280 -15.30 -6.56 -11.87
C ASP A 280 -14.51 -5.36 -12.43
N THR A 281 -15.17 -4.52 -13.24
CA THR A 281 -14.59 -3.28 -13.75
C THR A 281 -14.58 -2.22 -12.66
N MET A 282 -13.41 -1.59 -12.46
CA MET A 282 -13.18 -0.62 -11.40
C MET A 282 -12.75 0.72 -11.99
N TRP A 283 -13.18 1.81 -11.36
CA TRP A 283 -12.81 3.20 -11.61
C TRP A 283 -13.31 3.76 -12.95
N SER A 284 -12.41 4.12 -13.90
CA SER A 284 -12.80 4.86 -15.09
C SER A 284 -12.94 3.96 -16.30
N TRP A 285 -14.14 3.88 -16.82
CA TRP A 285 -14.49 3.03 -17.96
C TRP A 285 -15.37 3.74 -18.95
N TYR A 286 -15.20 3.38 -20.24
CA TYR A 286 -16.14 3.59 -21.31
C TYR A 286 -16.98 2.34 -21.55
N TYR A 287 -18.27 2.53 -21.87
CA TYR A 287 -19.20 1.48 -22.22
C TYR A 287 -20.00 1.85 -23.46
N TYR A 288 -20.33 0.83 -24.25
CA TYR A 288 -21.28 0.92 -25.32
C TYR A 288 -22.38 -0.11 -25.09
N TYR A 289 -23.62 0.35 -25.03
CA TYR A 289 -24.83 -0.44 -24.85
C TYR A 289 -25.53 -0.59 -26.18
N ASP A 290 -25.93 -1.82 -26.53
CA ASP A 290 -26.73 -2.09 -27.70
C ASP A 290 -28.22 -1.72 -27.50
N GLU A 291 -29.05 -1.90 -28.55
CA GLU A 291 -30.48 -1.61 -28.51
C GLU A 291 -31.26 -2.44 -27.43
N SER A 292 -30.69 -3.53 -26.93
CA SER A 292 -31.27 -4.33 -25.84
C SER A 292 -30.84 -3.84 -24.46
N GLY A 293 -29.92 -2.91 -24.35
CA GLY A 293 -29.32 -2.41 -23.13
C GLY A 293 -28.22 -3.30 -22.55
N GLU A 294 -27.71 -4.24 -23.36
CA GLU A 294 -26.57 -5.07 -22.97
C GLU A 294 -25.24 -4.41 -23.38
N ILE A 295 -24.19 -4.61 -22.57
CA ILE A 295 -22.86 -4.09 -22.88
C ILE A 295 -22.32 -4.81 -24.13
N ALA A 296 -22.21 -4.09 -25.23
CA ALA A 296 -21.68 -4.58 -26.50
C ALA A 296 -20.25 -4.15 -26.76
N GLY A 297 -19.73 -3.18 -26.00
CA GLY A 297 -18.37 -2.72 -26.05
C GLY A 297 -17.96 -2.07 -24.73
N GLN A 298 -16.67 -2.14 -24.40
CA GLN A 298 -16.12 -1.51 -23.20
C GLN A 298 -14.63 -1.23 -23.37
N ALA A 299 -14.14 -0.23 -22.64
CA ALA A 299 -12.71 0.08 -22.58
C ALA A 299 -12.35 0.71 -21.22
N PRO A 300 -11.30 0.25 -20.53
CA PRO A 300 -10.76 0.98 -19.40
C PRO A 300 -10.09 2.27 -19.89
N ILE A 301 -10.33 3.37 -19.20
CA ILE A 301 -9.69 4.66 -19.49
C ILE A 301 -8.44 4.76 -18.64
N VAL A 302 -7.26 4.86 -19.27
CA VAL A 302 -5.97 4.78 -18.57
C VAL A 302 -5.13 6.03 -18.69
N GLU A 303 -5.39 6.89 -19.70
CA GLU A 303 -4.68 8.16 -19.90
C GLU A 303 -5.62 9.24 -20.43
N GLY A 304 -5.16 10.50 -20.45
CA GLY A 304 -5.88 11.64 -21.01
C GLY A 304 -6.50 12.52 -19.94
N SER A 305 -7.47 13.33 -20.36
CA SER A 305 -8.19 14.25 -19.49
C SER A 305 -9.62 14.48 -19.98
N PHE A 306 -10.46 14.99 -19.09
CA PHE A 306 -11.77 15.52 -19.43
C PHE A 306 -12.06 16.76 -18.59
N GLU A 307 -13.00 17.56 -19.06
CA GLU A 307 -13.41 18.79 -18.39
C GLU A 307 -14.93 18.85 -18.27
N ILE A 308 -15.43 19.28 -17.10
CA ILE A 308 -16.85 19.59 -16.87
C ILE A 308 -16.99 21.07 -16.56
N VAL A 309 -17.68 21.81 -17.43
CA VAL A 309 -17.89 23.27 -17.34
C VAL A 309 -19.36 23.58 -17.08
N ASP A 310 -19.63 24.40 -16.04
CA ASP A 310 -20.95 24.98 -15.81
C ASP A 310 -21.20 26.09 -16.86
N ASN A 311 -22.28 25.99 -17.61
CA ASN A 311 -22.66 26.95 -18.64
C ASN A 311 -23.49 28.14 -18.10
N ASP A 312 -23.65 28.27 -16.79
CA ASP A 312 -24.47 29.33 -16.12
C ASP A 312 -25.97 29.34 -16.58
N ASN A 313 -26.48 28.25 -17.14
CA ASN A 313 -27.85 28.15 -17.65
C ASN A 313 -28.54 26.81 -17.31
N GLU A 314 -28.17 26.23 -16.17
CA GLU A 314 -28.63 24.91 -15.71
C GLU A 314 -28.08 23.72 -16.53
N THR A 315 -27.23 23.96 -17.53
CA THR A 315 -26.54 22.89 -18.26
C THR A 315 -25.03 22.93 -18.01
N PHE A 316 -24.41 21.77 -18.23
CA PHE A 316 -22.97 21.58 -18.16
C PHE A 316 -22.46 21.01 -19.47
N THR A 317 -21.23 21.36 -19.82
CA THR A 317 -20.52 20.75 -20.94
C THR A 317 -19.46 19.82 -20.37
N ALA A 318 -19.48 18.55 -20.79
CA ALA A 318 -18.41 17.59 -20.54
C ALA A 318 -17.67 17.32 -21.85
N SER A 319 -16.37 17.54 -21.90
CA SER A 319 -15.52 17.30 -23.07
C SER A 319 -14.41 16.31 -22.74
N PHE A 320 -14.10 15.40 -23.65
CA PHE A 320 -13.23 14.25 -23.43
C PHE A 320 -12.09 14.20 -24.44
N ASP A 321 -10.88 13.94 -23.94
CA ASP A 321 -9.68 13.57 -24.70
C ASP A 321 -8.96 12.46 -23.93
N LEU A 322 -9.40 11.23 -24.18
CA LEU A 322 -9.09 10.06 -23.38
C LEU A 322 -8.37 8.99 -24.18
N VAL A 323 -7.65 8.11 -23.51
CA VAL A 323 -6.96 6.98 -24.13
C VAL A 323 -7.29 5.70 -23.35
N ASP A 324 -7.62 4.64 -24.10
CA ASP A 324 -7.84 3.31 -23.53
C ASP A 324 -6.54 2.52 -23.34
N ASP A 325 -6.61 1.32 -22.77
CA ASP A 325 -5.46 0.44 -22.50
C ASP A 325 -4.84 -0.19 -23.75
N CYS A 326 -5.47 -0.06 -24.91
CA CYS A 326 -4.94 -0.45 -26.23
C CYS A 326 -4.33 0.73 -27.02
N GLY A 327 -4.39 1.95 -26.45
CA GLY A 327 -3.87 3.16 -27.06
C GLY A 327 -4.83 3.82 -28.06
N ASN A 328 -6.11 3.44 -28.08
CA ASN A 328 -7.11 4.10 -28.89
C ASN A 328 -7.55 5.41 -28.24
N SER A 329 -7.68 6.47 -29.02
CA SER A 329 -8.21 7.77 -28.58
C SER A 329 -9.74 7.73 -28.52
N ILE A 330 -10.31 8.29 -27.43
CA ILE A 330 -11.75 8.44 -27.24
C ILE A 330 -12.04 9.91 -27.00
N THR A 331 -12.76 10.55 -27.93
CA THR A 331 -13.12 11.97 -27.87
C THR A 331 -14.62 12.17 -27.94
N GLY A 332 -15.08 13.33 -27.49
CA GLY A 332 -16.48 13.71 -27.57
C GLY A 332 -16.81 14.93 -26.73
N GLU A 333 -17.98 15.47 -26.94
CA GLU A 333 -18.53 16.59 -26.16
C GLU A 333 -20.02 16.34 -25.89
N CYS A 334 -20.40 16.42 -24.62
CA CYS A 334 -21.77 16.25 -24.15
C CYS A 334 -22.25 17.52 -23.47
N VAL A 335 -23.46 18.00 -23.82
CA VAL A 335 -24.11 19.12 -23.10
C VAL A 335 -25.39 18.61 -22.48
N ALA A 336 -25.47 18.66 -21.15
CA ALA A 336 -26.58 18.06 -20.42
C ALA A 336 -26.90 18.83 -19.12
N TYR A 337 -28.04 18.50 -18.51
CA TYR A 337 -28.32 18.84 -17.12
C TYR A 337 -27.45 17.94 -16.23
N PHE A 338 -27.00 18.47 -15.08
CA PHE A 338 -26.20 17.73 -14.14
C PHE A 338 -27.05 17.41 -12.89
N GLU A 339 -27.35 16.13 -12.69
CA GLU A 339 -28.00 15.64 -11.48
C GLU A 339 -26.93 15.07 -10.54
N TYR A 340 -27.09 15.25 -9.21
CA TYR A 340 -26.13 14.71 -8.25
C TYR A 340 -26.81 14.30 -6.95
N TYR A 341 -26.19 13.32 -6.26
CA TYR A 341 -26.51 12.90 -4.90
C TYR A 341 -25.23 12.89 -4.08
N ASP A 342 -25.25 13.56 -2.94
CA ASP A 342 -24.13 13.59 -2.01
C ASP A 342 -24.51 12.73 -0.79
N PHE A 343 -23.89 11.57 -0.67
CA PHE A 343 -24.14 10.63 0.42
C PHE A 343 -23.40 11.00 1.70
N ASP A 344 -22.35 11.82 1.65
CA ASP A 344 -21.63 12.29 2.82
C ASP A 344 -22.49 13.26 3.64
N VAL A 345 -23.25 14.10 3.00
CA VAL A 345 -24.18 15.05 3.66
C VAL A 345 -25.37 14.30 4.32
N MET A 346 -25.72 13.13 3.81
CA MET A 346 -26.81 12.29 4.38
C MET A 346 -26.34 11.43 5.55
N SER A 347 -25.07 11.09 5.63
CA SER A 347 -24.45 10.49 6.79
C SER A 347 -24.16 11.62 7.78
N THR A 348 -25.05 11.85 8.78
CA THR A 348 -24.63 12.62 9.95
C THR A 348 -23.32 12.01 10.43
N ARG A 349 -22.19 12.62 10.08
CA ARG A 349 -20.79 12.31 10.43
C ARG A 349 -20.65 11.22 11.52
N ALA A 350 -21.22 10.05 11.26
CA ALA A 350 -20.82 8.84 11.91
C ALA A 350 -19.43 8.62 11.35
N THR A 351 -18.45 8.72 12.21
CA THR A 351 -17.05 8.38 11.96
C THR A 351 -17.01 7.27 10.93
N ILE A 352 -16.68 7.61 9.67
CA ILE A 352 -16.47 6.61 8.63
C ILE A 352 -15.25 5.87 9.11
N THR A 353 -15.47 4.70 9.69
CA THR A 353 -14.39 3.79 10.01
C THR A 353 -13.84 3.35 8.66
N PRO A 354 -12.57 3.65 8.33
CA PRO A 354 -12.00 3.21 7.06
C PRO A 354 -12.24 1.71 6.93
N ARG A 355 -12.82 1.28 5.83
CA ARG A 355 -13.19 -0.12 5.60
C ARG A 355 -12.03 -0.93 5.03
N ALA A 356 -10.80 -0.58 5.40
CA ALA A 356 -9.67 -1.45 5.20
C ALA A 356 -9.71 -2.50 6.31
N ALA A 357 -10.39 -3.62 6.07
CA ALA A 357 -10.12 -4.80 6.87
C ALA A 357 -8.63 -5.11 6.71
N LYS A 358 -7.92 -5.34 7.84
CA LYS A 358 -6.61 -5.99 7.76
C LYS A 358 -6.79 -7.21 6.86
N PRO A 359 -5.96 -7.40 5.82
CA PRO A 359 -6.16 -8.48 4.89
C PRO A 359 -6.23 -9.80 5.65
N ALA A 360 -7.35 -10.51 5.49
CA ALA A 360 -7.42 -11.87 5.96
C ALA A 360 -6.45 -12.67 5.09
N ARG A 361 -5.31 -13.03 5.66
CA ARG A 361 -4.34 -13.91 5.00
C ARG A 361 -5.05 -15.20 4.64
N LYS A 362 -5.05 -15.53 3.37
CA LYS A 362 -5.40 -16.86 2.86
C LYS A 362 -4.15 -17.69 2.76
#